data_3e0d4fa8c1cdf1d6794344c5cb9e3666
#
_entry.id   3e0d4fa8c1cdf1d6794344c5cb9e3666
#
_cell.length_a   1.000
_cell.length_b   1.000
_cell.length_c   1.000
_cell.angle_alpha   90.00
_cell.angle_beta   90.00
_cell.angle_gamma   90.00
#
_symmetry.space_group_name_H-M   'P 1'
#
loop_
_entity.id
_entity.type
_entity.pdbx_description
1 polymer ?
#
loop_
_entity_poly.entity_id
_entity_poly.type
_entity_poly.pdbx_seq_one_letter_code
_entity_poly.pdbx_strand_id
1 'polypeptide(L)'
;EYLSNLNYKGKKYQYTELRKASALLGGDIEGLPYSIRILLESVLRKEDGVDVTKDNISSLMHYRAKSPSGEVPFKPSRVILQDFTGVPVVVDLASMRDAIVGQGGRADQINPEIPVDLVIDHSVQVDFYGCDTALEANMNQEFVRNNERYEFLKWAEKSFDNYRAVPPATGI
;
A
#
# COMPACT_ATOMS: atom_id res chain seq x y z
N GLU A 1 -3.61 5.42 23.83
CA GLU A 1 -4.46 4.74 24.83
C GLU A 1 -4.73 3.26 24.49
N TYR A 2 -4.87 2.90 23.23
CA TYR A 2 -5.27 1.55 22.76
C TYR A 2 -4.09 0.61 22.49
N LEU A 3 -2.85 1.01 22.77
CA LEU A 3 -1.67 0.22 22.49
C LEU A 3 -1.40 -0.82 23.58
N SER A 4 -1.01 -2.00 23.14
CA SER A 4 -0.53 -3.10 23.97
C SER A 4 0.76 -3.69 23.40
N ASN A 5 1.44 -4.47 24.22
CA ASN A 5 2.72 -5.06 23.85
C ASN A 5 2.60 -6.57 23.66
N LEU A 6 3.17 -7.07 22.59
CA LEU A 6 3.35 -8.48 22.31
C LEU A 6 4.84 -8.81 22.32
N ASN A 7 5.23 -9.77 23.15
CA ASN A 7 6.58 -10.31 23.16
C ASN A 7 6.61 -11.59 22.31
N TYR A 8 7.40 -11.60 21.23
CA TYR A 8 7.54 -12.74 20.36
C TYR A 8 9.00 -12.95 19.97
N LYS A 9 9.53 -14.15 20.21
CA LYS A 9 10.93 -14.53 19.92
C LYS A 9 11.96 -13.50 20.44
N GLY A 10 11.77 -13.03 21.67
CA GLY A 10 12.67 -12.07 22.32
C GLY A 10 12.54 -10.62 21.81
N LYS A 11 11.64 -10.35 20.88
CA LYS A 11 11.35 -9.00 20.38
C LYS A 11 10.03 -8.51 20.95
N LYS A 12 9.98 -7.21 21.25
CA LYS A 12 8.77 -6.52 21.73
C LYS A 12 8.13 -5.78 20.57
N TYR A 13 6.86 -6.06 20.33
CA TYR A 13 6.02 -5.40 19.31
C TYR A 13 4.91 -4.63 20.00
N GLN A 14 4.55 -3.47 19.48
CA GLN A 14 3.34 -2.76 19.84
C GLN A 14 2.24 -3.06 18.83
N TYR A 15 1.01 -3.22 19.32
CA TYR A 15 -0.17 -3.41 18.48
C TYR A 15 -1.36 -2.66 19.07
N THR A 16 -2.33 -2.34 18.23
CA THR A 16 -3.59 -1.75 18.65
C THR A 16 -4.52 -2.85 19.17
N GLU A 17 -4.88 -2.78 20.45
CA GLU A 17 -5.71 -3.79 21.08
C GLU A 17 -7.18 -3.41 21.04
N LEU A 18 -7.96 -4.07 20.17
CA LEU A 18 -9.37 -3.77 19.98
C LEU A 18 -10.22 -4.00 21.24
N ARG A 19 -9.91 -5.02 22.04
CA ARG A 19 -10.63 -5.28 23.30
C ARG A 19 -10.43 -4.15 24.31
N LYS A 20 -9.24 -3.60 24.35
CA LYS A 20 -8.95 -2.43 25.20
C LYS A 20 -9.69 -1.19 24.70
N ALA A 21 -9.77 -0.98 23.38
CA ALA A 21 -10.58 0.07 22.82
C ALA A 21 -12.08 -0.09 23.15
N SER A 22 -12.61 -1.29 23.06
CA SER A 22 -13.99 -1.61 23.44
C SER A 22 -14.26 -1.29 24.91
N ALA A 23 -13.34 -1.64 25.80
CA ALA A 23 -13.49 -1.36 27.24
C ALA A 23 -13.49 0.15 27.55
N LEU A 24 -12.77 0.95 26.78
CA LEU A 24 -12.64 2.40 26.97
C LEU A 24 -13.78 3.20 26.30
N LEU A 25 -14.20 2.78 25.11
CA LEU A 25 -15.14 3.52 24.28
C LEU A 25 -16.56 2.94 24.29
N GLY A 26 -16.73 1.77 24.88
CA GLY A 26 -17.96 0.98 24.75
C GLY A 26 -18.07 0.27 23.40
N GLY A 27 -19.04 -0.59 23.26
CA GLY A 27 -19.30 -1.36 22.05
C GLY A 27 -18.91 -2.83 22.16
N ASP A 28 -19.49 -3.66 21.31
CA ASP A 28 -19.27 -5.11 21.26
C ASP A 28 -18.39 -5.48 20.05
N ILE A 29 -17.12 -5.69 20.29
CA ILE A 29 -16.17 -6.09 19.24
C ILE A 29 -16.48 -7.50 18.73
N GLU A 30 -16.92 -8.39 19.60
CA GLU A 30 -17.15 -9.78 19.22
C GLU A 30 -18.33 -9.92 18.23
N GLY A 31 -19.27 -8.97 18.27
CA GLY A 31 -20.36 -8.86 17.30
C GLY A 31 -19.99 -8.20 15.97
N LEU A 32 -18.80 -7.58 15.86
CA LEU A 32 -18.38 -6.93 14.62
C LEU A 32 -17.83 -7.94 13.60
N PRO A 33 -18.15 -7.81 12.29
CA PRO A 33 -17.47 -8.53 11.21
C PRO A 33 -15.96 -8.29 11.23
N TYR A 34 -15.17 -9.27 10.84
CA TYR A 34 -13.70 -9.15 10.81
C TYR A 34 -13.22 -7.98 9.94
N SER A 35 -13.86 -7.72 8.80
CA SER A 35 -13.56 -6.57 7.94
C SER A 35 -13.73 -5.24 8.68
N ILE A 36 -14.79 -5.11 9.46
CA ILE A 36 -15.02 -3.90 10.28
C ILE A 36 -14.01 -3.79 11.43
N ARG A 37 -13.60 -4.92 12.03
CA ARG A 37 -12.52 -4.92 13.04
C ARG A 37 -11.20 -4.43 12.45
N ILE A 38 -10.87 -4.81 11.21
CA ILE A 38 -9.65 -4.35 10.51
C ILE A 38 -9.71 -2.84 10.25
N LEU A 39 -10.85 -2.33 9.78
CA LEU A 39 -11.05 -0.89 9.59
C LEU A 39 -10.99 -0.14 10.93
N LEU A 40 -11.61 -0.67 11.98
CA LEU A 40 -11.56 -0.10 13.33
C LEU A 40 -10.11 -0.03 13.85
N GLU A 41 -9.33 -1.09 13.68
CA GLU A 41 -7.91 -1.10 14.06
C GLU A 41 -7.12 -0.02 13.31
N SER A 42 -7.40 0.15 12.01
CA SER A 42 -6.75 1.16 11.18
C SER A 42 -7.04 2.59 11.66
N VAL A 43 -8.31 2.92 11.95
CA VAL A 43 -8.66 4.26 12.44
C VAL A 43 -8.15 4.52 13.85
N LEU A 44 -8.18 3.53 14.76
CA LEU A 44 -7.60 3.64 16.10
C LEU A 44 -6.10 3.94 16.07
N ARG A 45 -5.39 3.37 15.10
CA ARG A 45 -3.96 3.57 14.92
C ARG A 45 -3.60 4.92 14.30
N LYS A 46 -4.53 5.50 13.55
CA LYS A 46 -4.32 6.73 12.76
C LYS A 46 -5.09 7.93 13.30
N GLU A 47 -5.71 7.80 14.48
CA GLU A 47 -6.42 8.91 15.12
C GLU A 47 -5.47 10.11 15.32
N ASP A 48 -5.81 11.24 14.71
CA ASP A 48 -5.09 12.50 14.78
C ASP A 48 -5.99 13.69 15.17
N GLY A 49 -7.29 13.45 15.26
CA GLY A 49 -8.30 14.45 15.61
C GLY A 49 -8.67 15.40 14.46
N VAL A 50 -8.06 15.23 13.26
CA VAL A 50 -8.29 16.06 12.07
C VAL A 50 -8.86 15.20 10.95
N ASP A 51 -8.04 14.32 10.37
CA ASP A 51 -8.45 13.41 9.30
C ASP A 51 -9.20 12.19 9.86
N VAL A 52 -8.72 11.66 10.98
CA VAL A 52 -9.30 10.52 11.69
C VAL A 52 -9.73 10.97 13.08
N THR A 53 -11.03 11.05 13.29
CA THR A 53 -11.62 11.58 14.53
C THR A 53 -12.20 10.48 15.41
N LYS A 54 -12.51 10.83 16.66
CA LYS A 54 -13.22 9.93 17.59
C LYS A 54 -14.59 9.51 17.09
N ASP A 55 -15.26 10.36 16.29
CA ASP A 55 -16.55 10.03 15.68
C ASP A 55 -16.43 8.91 14.65
N ASN A 56 -15.34 8.88 13.86
CA ASN A 56 -15.05 7.78 12.95
C ASN A 56 -14.85 6.46 13.71
N ILE A 57 -14.11 6.50 14.82
CA ILE A 57 -13.92 5.33 15.68
C ILE A 57 -15.26 4.86 16.25
N SER A 58 -16.03 5.78 16.81
CA SER A 58 -17.37 5.47 17.37
C SER A 58 -18.29 4.88 16.33
N SER A 59 -18.29 5.42 15.12
CA SER A 59 -19.11 4.93 14.00
C SER A 59 -18.81 3.47 13.64
N LEU A 60 -17.53 3.09 13.59
CA LEU A 60 -17.13 1.71 13.36
C LEU A 60 -17.39 0.80 14.55
N MET A 61 -17.17 1.28 15.77
CA MET A 61 -17.41 0.52 17.00
C MET A 61 -18.89 0.12 17.15
N HIS A 62 -19.79 1.01 16.70
CA HIS A 62 -21.24 0.81 16.75
C HIS A 62 -21.84 0.41 15.39
N TYR A 63 -21.04 -0.10 14.49
CA TYR A 63 -21.48 -0.51 13.16
C TYR A 63 -22.67 -1.46 13.21
N ARG A 64 -23.65 -1.22 12.32
CA ARG A 64 -24.85 -2.05 12.12
C ARG A 64 -25.03 -2.35 10.63
N ALA A 65 -24.93 -3.60 10.24
CA ALA A 65 -25.02 -4.03 8.84
C ALA A 65 -26.34 -3.59 8.13
N LYS A 66 -27.45 -3.55 8.87
CA LYS A 66 -28.75 -3.14 8.33
C LYS A 66 -28.95 -1.64 8.19
N SER A 67 -28.10 -0.84 8.80
CA SER A 67 -28.18 0.61 8.78
C SER A 67 -26.76 1.20 8.85
N PRO A 68 -25.93 0.98 7.83
CA PRO A 68 -24.62 1.60 7.77
C PRO A 68 -24.80 3.12 7.62
N SER A 69 -24.04 3.89 8.38
CA SER A 69 -24.08 5.36 8.32
C SER A 69 -22.68 5.92 8.38
N GLY A 70 -22.48 6.99 7.61
CA GLY A 70 -21.24 7.75 7.60
C GLY A 70 -20.13 7.19 6.71
N GLU A 71 -19.12 8.00 6.54
CA GLU A 71 -17.88 7.68 5.84
C GLU A 71 -16.76 7.51 6.86
N VAL A 72 -15.82 6.67 6.55
CA VAL A 72 -14.65 6.42 7.41
C VAL A 72 -13.39 6.65 6.59
N PRO A 73 -12.48 7.52 7.04
CA PRO A 73 -11.22 7.72 6.36
C PRO A 73 -10.39 6.42 6.40
N PHE A 74 -9.80 6.09 5.25
CA PHE A 74 -8.99 4.88 5.12
C PHE A 74 -7.56 5.25 4.68
N LYS A 75 -6.61 5.00 5.58
CA LYS A 75 -5.17 5.11 5.27
C LYS A 75 -4.58 3.69 5.27
N PRO A 76 -4.36 3.09 4.08
CA PRO A 76 -3.76 1.76 4.00
C PRO A 76 -2.33 1.79 4.54
N SER A 77 -1.84 0.64 4.99
CA SER A 77 -0.44 0.51 5.44
C SER A 77 0.52 0.20 4.29
N ARG A 78 -0.01 -0.16 3.13
CA ARG A 78 0.74 -0.49 1.91
C ARG A 78 -0.17 -0.39 0.69
N VAL A 79 0.38 0.06 -0.43
CA VAL A 79 -0.28 0.04 -1.75
C VAL A 79 0.44 -0.95 -2.65
N ILE A 80 -0.32 -1.77 -3.36
CA ILE A 80 0.19 -2.62 -4.43
C ILE A 80 -0.35 -2.07 -5.75
N LEU A 81 0.56 -1.76 -6.67
CA LEU A 81 0.25 -1.32 -8.01
C LEU A 81 0.54 -2.44 -9.00
N GLN A 82 -0.36 -2.66 -9.93
CA GLN A 82 -0.13 -3.48 -11.10
C GLN A 82 0.63 -2.64 -12.14
N ASP A 83 1.50 -3.23 -12.94
CA ASP A 83 2.44 -2.47 -13.76
C ASP A 83 1.77 -1.62 -14.87
N PHE A 84 0.76 -2.13 -15.56
CA PHE A 84 0.10 -1.35 -16.63
C PHE A 84 -0.69 -0.16 -16.09
N THR A 85 -1.39 -0.32 -15.00
CA THR A 85 -2.20 0.74 -14.37
C THR A 85 -1.42 1.53 -13.34
N GLY A 86 -0.34 0.98 -12.80
CA GLY A 86 0.51 1.62 -11.80
C GLY A 86 1.58 2.53 -12.39
N VAL A 87 2.08 2.27 -13.61
CA VAL A 87 3.06 3.16 -14.25
C VAL A 87 2.53 4.60 -14.38
N PRO A 88 1.29 4.87 -14.80
CA PRO A 88 0.75 6.23 -14.82
C PRO A 88 0.81 6.93 -13.45
N VAL A 89 0.58 6.24 -12.34
CA VAL A 89 0.72 6.82 -10.99
C VAL A 89 2.16 7.27 -10.72
N VAL A 90 3.14 6.51 -11.17
CA VAL A 90 4.57 6.87 -11.04
C VAL A 90 4.90 8.06 -11.93
N VAL A 91 4.31 8.14 -13.14
CA VAL A 91 4.43 9.30 -14.03
C VAL A 91 3.83 10.55 -13.36
N ASP A 92 2.68 10.44 -12.71
CA ASP A 92 2.08 11.55 -11.98
C ASP A 92 2.99 12.04 -10.85
N LEU A 93 3.58 11.14 -10.07
CA LEU A 93 4.56 11.50 -9.04
C LEU A 93 5.79 12.21 -9.63
N ALA A 94 6.28 11.76 -10.78
CA ALA A 94 7.39 12.42 -11.48
C ALA A 94 6.99 13.83 -11.94
N SER A 95 5.80 13.99 -12.54
CA SER A 95 5.26 15.27 -12.95
C SER A 95 5.03 16.24 -11.79
N MET A 96 4.62 15.73 -10.63
CA MET A 96 4.53 16.53 -9.40
C MET A 96 5.90 17.04 -8.95
N ARG A 97 6.97 16.24 -9.09
CA ARG A 97 8.34 16.68 -8.82
C ARG A 97 8.77 17.82 -9.74
N ASP A 98 8.49 17.70 -11.04
CA ASP A 98 8.78 18.76 -12.01
C ASP A 98 8.01 20.05 -11.68
N ALA A 99 6.74 19.92 -11.33
CA ALA A 99 5.91 21.06 -10.96
C ALA A 99 6.43 21.81 -9.72
N ILE A 100 6.81 21.06 -8.66
CA ILE A 100 7.31 21.68 -7.42
C ILE A 100 8.68 22.35 -7.65
N VAL A 101 9.55 21.76 -8.46
CA VAL A 101 10.83 22.34 -8.85
C VAL A 101 10.61 23.62 -9.66
N GLY A 102 9.66 23.62 -10.59
CA GLY A 102 9.26 24.82 -11.35
C GLY A 102 8.75 25.97 -10.48
N GLN A 103 8.27 25.67 -9.27
CA GLN A 103 7.84 26.65 -8.28
C GLN A 103 8.96 27.02 -7.26
N GLY A 104 10.17 26.54 -7.45
CA GLY A 104 11.31 26.80 -6.57
C GLY A 104 11.41 25.86 -5.36
N GLY A 105 10.59 24.80 -5.31
CA GLY A 105 10.68 23.76 -4.29
C GLY A 105 11.69 22.67 -4.64
N ARG A 106 11.75 21.63 -3.82
CA ARG A 106 12.68 20.51 -3.99
C ARG A 106 11.95 19.25 -4.44
N ALA A 107 12.50 18.51 -5.40
CA ALA A 107 11.91 17.28 -5.93
C ALA A 107 11.70 16.20 -4.86
N ASP A 108 12.60 16.10 -3.88
CA ASP A 108 12.55 15.12 -2.79
C ASP A 108 11.41 15.33 -1.78
N GLN A 109 10.68 16.43 -1.88
CA GLN A 109 9.45 16.66 -1.11
C GLN A 109 8.28 15.81 -1.61
N ILE A 110 8.34 15.31 -2.84
CA ILE A 110 7.31 14.47 -3.43
C ILE A 110 7.75 13.00 -3.36
N ASN A 111 7.13 12.26 -2.49
CA ASN A 111 7.31 10.82 -2.31
C ASN A 111 5.95 10.18 -1.93
N PRO A 112 5.76 8.87 -2.17
CA PRO A 112 4.63 8.16 -1.57
C PRO A 112 4.66 8.28 -0.04
N GLU A 113 3.54 8.67 0.56
CA GLU A 113 3.42 8.78 2.02
C GLU A 113 3.53 7.42 2.71
N ILE A 114 3.07 6.37 2.03
CA ILE A 114 3.07 5.00 2.53
C ILE A 114 3.81 4.08 1.56
N PRO A 115 4.30 2.91 2.01
CA PRO A 115 4.99 1.96 1.14
C PRO A 115 4.17 1.56 -0.08
N VAL A 116 4.75 1.67 -1.26
CA VAL A 116 4.17 1.30 -2.55
C VAL A 116 5.04 0.24 -3.20
N ASP A 117 4.45 -0.90 -3.55
CA ASP A 117 5.07 -1.92 -4.39
C ASP A 117 4.38 -1.93 -5.75
N LEU A 118 5.11 -1.60 -6.81
CA LEU A 118 4.66 -1.85 -8.17
C LEU A 118 5.15 -3.23 -8.60
N VAL A 119 4.20 -4.11 -8.88
CA VAL A 119 4.49 -5.49 -9.25
C VAL A 119 4.35 -5.66 -10.75
N ILE A 120 5.46 -6.02 -11.40
CA ILE A 120 5.47 -6.30 -12.84
C ILE A 120 4.83 -7.66 -13.07
N ASP A 121 3.94 -7.74 -14.07
CA ASP A 121 3.29 -8.98 -14.47
C ASP A 121 4.34 -10.06 -14.79
N HIS A 122 4.13 -11.25 -14.27
CA HIS A 122 5.01 -12.40 -14.50
C HIS A 122 4.74 -13.12 -15.82
N SER A 123 3.69 -12.75 -16.54
CA SER A 123 3.41 -13.27 -17.86
C SER A 123 4.47 -12.82 -18.87
N VAL A 124 4.89 -13.73 -19.72
CA VAL A 124 5.85 -13.48 -20.78
C VAL A 124 5.21 -13.93 -22.09
N GLN A 125 5.29 -13.08 -23.11
CA GLN A 125 4.82 -13.46 -24.45
C GLN A 125 5.69 -14.60 -24.99
N VAL A 126 5.05 -15.65 -25.48
CA VAL A 126 5.74 -16.81 -26.02
C VAL A 126 6.05 -16.57 -27.51
N ASP A 127 7.29 -16.17 -27.80
CA ASP A 127 7.82 -16.06 -29.17
C ASP A 127 8.59 -17.31 -29.57
N PHE A 128 9.21 -17.95 -28.61
CA PHE A 128 10.01 -19.17 -28.79
C PHE A 128 9.38 -20.33 -28.02
N TYR A 129 9.32 -21.50 -28.63
CA TYR A 129 8.71 -22.69 -28.03
C TYR A 129 9.38 -23.96 -28.55
N GLY A 130 9.15 -25.06 -27.87
CA GLY A 130 9.58 -26.39 -28.30
C GLY A 130 11.10 -26.66 -28.23
N CYS A 131 11.85 -25.84 -27.45
CA CYS A 131 13.28 -26.05 -27.22
C CYS A 131 13.64 -25.69 -25.77
N ASP A 132 14.74 -26.23 -25.27
CA ASP A 132 15.18 -26.07 -23.88
C ASP A 132 15.54 -24.62 -23.53
N THR A 133 15.90 -23.82 -24.51
CA THR A 133 16.27 -22.40 -24.34
C THR A 133 15.10 -21.44 -24.50
N ALA A 134 13.89 -21.94 -24.77
CA ALA A 134 12.72 -21.09 -25.07
C ALA A 134 12.40 -20.11 -23.91
N LEU A 135 12.48 -20.57 -22.67
CA LEU A 135 12.21 -19.70 -21.51
C LEU A 135 13.17 -18.51 -21.46
N GLU A 136 14.47 -18.77 -21.57
CA GLU A 136 15.49 -17.72 -21.56
C GLU A 136 15.35 -16.76 -22.73
N ALA A 137 15.10 -17.28 -23.93
CA ALA A 137 14.88 -16.47 -25.12
C ALA A 137 13.67 -15.55 -25.00
N ASN A 138 12.55 -16.05 -24.48
CA ASN A 138 11.35 -15.25 -24.23
C ASN A 138 11.57 -14.18 -23.16
N MET A 139 12.25 -14.49 -22.07
CA MET A 139 12.61 -13.52 -21.04
C MET A 139 13.49 -12.39 -21.60
N ASN A 140 14.51 -12.73 -22.37
CA ASN A 140 15.37 -11.73 -23.00
C ASN A 140 14.58 -10.83 -23.96
N GLN A 141 13.67 -11.42 -24.76
CA GLN A 141 12.81 -10.67 -25.66
C GLN A 141 11.87 -9.73 -24.90
N GLU A 142 11.34 -10.14 -23.77
CA GLU A 142 10.52 -9.32 -22.89
C GLU A 142 11.29 -8.08 -22.39
N PHE A 143 12.53 -8.25 -21.94
CA PHE A 143 13.36 -7.12 -21.54
C PHE A 143 13.65 -6.15 -22.69
N VAL A 144 13.91 -6.67 -23.91
CA VAL A 144 14.13 -5.84 -25.10
C VAL A 144 12.88 -5.02 -25.42
N ARG A 145 11.69 -5.63 -25.41
CA ARG A 145 10.42 -4.97 -25.72
C ARG A 145 10.05 -3.87 -24.73
N ASN A 146 10.36 -4.07 -23.47
CA ASN A 146 9.90 -3.21 -22.37
C ASN A 146 11.03 -2.41 -21.74
N ASN A 147 12.17 -2.27 -22.43
CA ASN A 147 13.37 -1.65 -21.87
C ASN A 147 13.10 -0.26 -21.30
N GLU A 148 12.44 0.63 -22.05
CA GLU A 148 12.15 1.99 -21.61
C GLU A 148 11.29 2.01 -20.35
N ARG A 149 10.28 1.14 -20.27
CA ARG A 149 9.42 0.99 -19.07
C ARG A 149 10.24 0.53 -17.87
N TYR A 150 11.10 -0.45 -18.05
CA TYR A 150 11.92 -1.00 -16.95
C TYR A 150 12.98 -0.01 -16.50
N GLU A 151 13.59 0.75 -17.42
CA GLU A 151 14.49 1.84 -17.05
C GLU A 151 13.79 2.92 -16.24
N PHE A 152 12.58 3.32 -16.64
CA PHE A 152 11.77 4.28 -15.91
C PHE A 152 11.42 3.78 -14.49
N LEU A 153 10.96 2.53 -14.35
CA LEU A 153 10.65 1.95 -13.05
C LEU A 153 11.89 1.81 -12.17
N LYS A 154 13.05 1.50 -12.76
CA LYS A 154 14.32 1.44 -12.02
C LYS A 154 14.81 2.81 -11.58
N TRP A 155 14.58 3.83 -12.40
CA TRP A 155 14.81 5.22 -12.01
C TRP A 155 13.90 5.61 -10.83
N ALA A 156 12.62 5.27 -10.91
CA ALA A 156 11.65 5.57 -9.86
C ALA A 156 12.03 4.93 -8.52
N GLU A 157 12.47 3.65 -8.53
CA GLU A 157 12.93 2.94 -7.34
C GLU A 157 14.12 3.62 -6.66
N LYS A 158 15.00 4.26 -7.44
CA LYS A 158 16.14 5.02 -6.90
C LYS A 158 15.78 6.45 -6.48
N SER A 159 14.71 6.99 -7.02
CA SER A 159 14.35 8.40 -6.87
C SER A 159 13.32 8.63 -5.78
N PHE A 160 12.40 7.72 -5.58
CA PHE A 160 11.31 7.85 -4.61
C PHE A 160 11.57 7.03 -3.35
N ASP A 161 11.38 7.67 -2.19
CA ASP A 161 11.26 6.96 -0.93
C ASP A 161 9.92 6.21 -0.89
N ASN A 162 9.84 5.15 -0.10
CA ASN A 162 8.64 4.30 0.04
C ASN A 162 8.13 3.68 -1.28
N TYR A 163 8.98 3.55 -2.29
CA TYR A 163 8.62 2.93 -3.56
C TYR A 163 9.56 1.77 -3.90
N ARG A 164 9.00 0.69 -4.39
CA ARG A 164 9.73 -0.47 -4.87
C ARG A 164 9.10 -1.01 -6.15
N ALA A 165 9.92 -1.31 -7.14
CA ALA A 165 9.53 -2.08 -8.31
C ALA A 165 9.92 -3.55 -8.13
N VAL A 166 8.95 -4.46 -8.21
CA VAL A 166 9.17 -5.91 -8.14
C VAL A 166 9.35 -6.44 -9.55
N PRO A 167 10.57 -6.92 -9.92
CA PRO A 167 10.87 -7.37 -11.27
C PRO A 167 10.03 -8.58 -11.71
N PRO A 168 9.87 -8.80 -13.03
CA PRO A 168 9.19 -9.99 -13.53
C PRO A 168 9.91 -11.26 -13.07
N ALA A 169 9.18 -12.36 -12.93
CA ALA A 169 9.65 -13.67 -12.50
C ALA A 169 10.27 -13.74 -11.08
N THR A 170 10.23 -12.68 -10.29
CA THR A 170 10.70 -12.71 -8.90
C THR A 170 9.60 -13.04 -7.90
N GLY A 171 8.36 -13.02 -8.35
CA GLY A 171 7.17 -13.45 -7.61
C GLY A 171 6.81 -12.59 -6.40
N ILE A 172 5.57 -12.67 -6.03
CA ILE A 172 5.06 -12.37 -4.71
C ILE A 172 4.50 -13.66 -4.13
#